data_b5f8cc19f302313006ac5cf9acb3b42b
#
_entry.id   b5f8cc19f302313006ac5cf9acb3b42b
#
_cell.length_a   1.000
_cell.length_b   1.000
_cell.length_c   1.000
_cell.angle_alpha   90.00
_cell.angle_beta   90.00
_cell.angle_gamma   90.00
#
_symmetry.space_group_name_H-M   'P 1'
#
loop_
_entity.id
_entity.type
_entity.pdbx_description
1 polymer ?
#
loop_
_entity_poly.entity_id
_entity_poly.type
_entity_poly.pdbx_seq_one_letter_code
_entity_poly.pdbx_strand_id
1 'polypeptide(L)'
;MPLIRISLGAGKPVDYRRAIADGVYQALRETFDVPEHDFFATVSEHEAQDFMFDREYLNIDRSDDLVIIQLTVSNTRSVEQKKAFYRRLVEQLVEKPGVRLQDVFINLVEVAKENWSFGNGEAQYA
;
A
#
# COMPACT_ATOMS: atom_id res chain seq x y z
N MET A 1 -12.33 5.09 -0.04
CA MET A 1 -12.06 3.94 0.86
C MET A 1 -10.93 3.11 0.32
N PRO A 2 -9.86 2.99 1.03
CA PRO A 2 -8.85 1.98 0.72
C PRO A 2 -8.84 0.83 1.72
N LEU A 3 -8.63 -0.37 1.21
CA LEU A 3 -8.20 -1.51 2.00
C LEU A 3 -6.75 -1.78 1.63
N ILE A 4 -5.85 -1.69 2.60
CA ILE A 4 -4.42 -1.77 2.40
C ILE A 4 -3.92 -3.15 2.81
N ARG A 5 -3.18 -3.81 1.91
CA ARG A 5 -2.50 -5.07 2.20
C ARG A 5 -1.02 -4.91 1.94
N ILE A 6 -0.22 -5.17 2.95
CA ILE A 6 1.24 -5.02 2.89
C ILE A 6 1.87 -6.39 3.10
N SER A 7 2.73 -6.79 2.16
CA SER A 7 3.48 -8.05 2.22
C SER A 7 4.97 -7.78 2.17
N LEU A 8 5.71 -8.38 3.08
CA LEU A 8 7.17 -8.24 3.15
C LEU A 8 7.79 -9.49 3.78
N GLY A 9 9.12 -9.58 3.69
CA GLY A 9 9.86 -10.66 4.33
C GLY A 9 9.80 -10.55 5.86
N ALA A 10 9.78 -11.70 6.53
CA ALA A 10 9.78 -11.78 7.98
C ALA A 10 11.09 -11.25 8.57
N GLY A 11 11.05 -10.73 9.79
CA GLY A 11 12.22 -10.31 10.55
C GLY A 11 12.32 -8.82 10.83
N LYS A 12 11.44 -8.00 10.27
CA LYS A 12 11.43 -6.58 10.57
C LYS A 12 10.66 -6.32 11.88
N PRO A 13 11.10 -5.34 12.69
CA PRO A 13 10.39 -5.03 13.94
C PRO A 13 9.02 -4.42 13.69
N VAL A 14 8.16 -4.46 14.72
CA VAL A 14 6.80 -3.91 14.65
C VAL A 14 6.81 -2.46 14.19
N ASP A 15 7.71 -1.63 14.73
CA ASP A 15 7.77 -0.21 14.37
C ASP A 15 8.04 0.02 12.88
N TYR A 16 8.89 -0.82 12.28
CA TYR A 16 9.16 -0.77 10.83
C TYR A 16 7.88 -1.05 10.04
N ARG A 17 7.18 -2.11 10.40
CA ARG A 17 5.93 -2.50 9.71
C ARG A 17 4.83 -1.46 9.87
N ARG A 18 4.68 -0.91 11.08
CA ARG A 18 3.70 0.14 11.34
C ARG A 18 4.02 1.44 10.60
N ALA A 19 5.29 1.77 10.48
CA ALA A 19 5.71 2.95 9.73
C ALA A 19 5.33 2.86 8.26
N ILE A 20 5.42 1.66 7.66
CA ILE A 20 4.97 1.45 6.27
C ILE A 20 3.46 1.71 6.16
N ALA A 21 2.66 1.13 7.04
CA ALA A 21 1.21 1.32 7.03
C ALA A 21 0.83 2.80 7.21
N ASP A 22 1.50 3.49 8.13
CA ASP A 22 1.26 4.91 8.38
C ASP A 22 1.64 5.76 7.15
N GLY A 23 2.74 5.43 6.48
CA GLY A 23 3.17 6.13 5.27
C GLY A 23 2.17 5.97 4.12
N VAL A 24 1.63 4.75 3.95
CA VAL A 24 0.57 4.50 2.95
C VAL A 24 -0.65 5.37 3.25
N TYR A 25 -1.09 5.39 4.50
CA TYR A 25 -2.25 6.17 4.90
C TYR A 25 -2.04 7.67 4.66
N GLN A 26 -0.89 8.22 5.04
CA GLN A 26 -0.60 9.63 4.82
C GLN A 26 -0.58 9.99 3.34
N ALA A 27 0.04 9.16 2.50
CA ALA A 27 0.06 9.38 1.06
C ALA A 27 -1.36 9.37 0.46
N LEU A 28 -2.22 8.46 0.94
CA LEU A 28 -3.62 8.39 0.52
C LEU A 28 -4.39 9.65 0.92
N ARG A 29 -4.17 10.15 2.14
CA ARG A 29 -4.82 11.38 2.59
C ARG A 29 -4.41 12.57 1.72
N GLU A 30 -3.14 12.67 1.38
CA GLU A 30 -2.61 13.80 0.62
C GLU A 30 -3.00 13.77 -0.86
N THR A 31 -3.13 12.58 -1.46
CA THR A 31 -3.32 12.45 -2.91
C THR A 31 -4.70 11.96 -3.33
N PHE A 32 -5.37 11.19 -2.48
CA PHE A 32 -6.68 10.59 -2.76
C PHE A 32 -7.80 11.20 -1.93
N ASP A 33 -7.50 12.21 -1.12
CA ASP A 33 -8.47 12.86 -0.21
C ASP A 33 -9.17 11.87 0.72
N VAL A 34 -8.46 10.85 1.16
CA VAL A 34 -9.00 9.88 2.12
C VAL A 34 -9.23 10.59 3.45
N PRO A 35 -10.45 10.50 4.03
CA PRO A 35 -10.76 11.20 5.27
C PRO A 35 -10.03 10.62 6.47
N GLU A 36 -9.94 11.42 7.51
CA GLU A 36 -9.41 10.99 8.81
C GLU A 36 -10.21 9.78 9.33
N HIS A 37 -9.52 8.85 9.97
CA HIS A 37 -10.07 7.60 10.52
C HIS A 37 -10.45 6.55 9.48
N ASP A 38 -10.37 6.84 8.20
CA ASP A 38 -10.58 5.86 7.14
C ASP A 38 -9.29 5.07 6.91
N PHE A 39 -9.00 4.15 7.82
CA PHE A 39 -7.74 3.41 7.82
C PHE A 39 -7.97 1.94 8.14
N PHE A 40 -7.77 1.10 7.12
CA PHE A 40 -7.88 -0.34 7.23
C PHE A 40 -6.67 -0.96 6.55
N ALA A 41 -5.82 -1.61 7.31
CA ALA A 41 -4.58 -2.19 6.80
C ALA A 41 -4.27 -3.52 7.48
N THR A 42 -3.73 -4.45 6.69
CA THR A 42 -3.15 -5.68 7.21
C THR A 42 -1.70 -5.77 6.75
N VAL A 43 -0.86 -6.38 7.58
CA VAL A 43 0.54 -6.66 7.26
C VAL A 43 0.75 -8.16 7.36
N SER A 44 1.31 -8.75 6.30
CA SER A 44 1.64 -10.16 6.24
C SER A 44 3.14 -10.32 6.07
N GLU A 45 3.76 -11.08 6.98
CA GLU A 45 5.17 -11.42 6.91
C GLU A 45 5.33 -12.79 6.26
N HIS A 46 6.35 -12.94 5.42
CA HIS A 46 6.60 -14.18 4.68
C HIS A 46 8.02 -14.68 4.92
N GLU A 47 8.15 -15.98 5.13
CA GLU A 47 9.46 -16.60 5.11
C GLU A 47 10.05 -16.48 3.70
N ALA A 48 11.39 -16.52 3.58
CA ALA A 48 12.07 -16.27 2.31
C ALA A 48 11.58 -17.16 1.18
N GLN A 49 11.30 -18.45 1.46
CA GLN A 49 10.84 -19.40 0.45
C GLN A 49 9.42 -19.11 -0.03
N ASP A 50 8.65 -18.32 0.69
CA ASP A 50 7.25 -17.99 0.41
C ASP A 50 7.08 -16.57 -0.14
N PHE A 51 8.19 -15.86 -0.41
CA PHE A 51 8.15 -14.51 -0.92
C PHE A 51 9.01 -14.44 -2.18
N MET A 52 8.37 -14.68 -3.32
CA MET A 52 9.03 -14.86 -4.61
C MET A 52 8.83 -13.64 -5.48
N PHE A 53 9.92 -13.09 -6.02
CA PHE A 53 9.85 -11.95 -6.93
C PHE A 53 11.09 -11.91 -7.83
N ASP A 54 10.93 -11.30 -9.02
CA ASP A 54 12.04 -11.07 -9.93
C ASP A 54 12.82 -9.83 -9.47
N ARG A 55 14.13 -9.95 -9.44
CA ARG A 55 15.00 -8.90 -8.90
C ARG A 55 15.34 -7.80 -9.91
N GLU A 56 15.04 -8.01 -11.18
CA GLU A 56 15.53 -7.13 -12.26
C GLU A 56 14.44 -6.66 -13.21
N TYR A 57 13.21 -7.11 -13.04
CA TYR A 57 12.13 -6.75 -13.96
C TYR A 57 12.02 -5.24 -14.12
N LEU A 58 11.97 -4.76 -15.36
CA LEU A 58 11.97 -3.35 -15.74
C LEU A 58 13.25 -2.60 -15.33
N ASN A 59 14.37 -3.34 -15.19
CA ASN A 59 15.67 -2.79 -14.77
C ASN A 59 15.62 -2.10 -13.41
N ILE A 60 14.77 -2.58 -12.54
CA ILE A 60 14.68 -2.12 -11.15
C ILE A 60 15.44 -3.11 -10.28
N ASP A 61 16.47 -2.63 -9.58
CA ASP A 61 17.31 -3.46 -8.73
C ASP A 61 16.67 -3.64 -7.34
N ARG A 62 15.95 -4.74 -7.14
CA ARG A 62 15.25 -5.06 -5.90
C ARG A 62 16.13 -5.85 -4.94
N SER A 63 15.94 -5.58 -3.66
CA SER A 63 16.66 -6.27 -2.58
C SER A 63 15.71 -7.22 -1.83
N ASP A 64 16.25 -7.88 -0.80
CA ASP A 64 15.45 -8.72 0.10
C ASP A 64 14.42 -7.93 0.91
N ASP A 65 14.53 -6.60 0.92
CA ASP A 65 13.63 -5.72 1.65
C ASP A 65 12.44 -5.23 0.80
N LEU A 66 12.15 -5.90 -0.32
CA LEU A 66 10.98 -5.57 -1.13
C LEU A 66 9.71 -5.57 -0.29
N VAL A 67 8.88 -4.56 -0.53
CA VAL A 67 7.54 -4.46 0.06
C VAL A 67 6.53 -4.44 -1.08
N ILE A 68 5.56 -5.34 -1.04
CA ILE A 68 4.44 -5.35 -1.98
C ILE A 68 3.24 -4.74 -1.27
N ILE A 69 2.72 -3.65 -1.82
CA ILE A 69 1.60 -2.91 -1.26
C ILE A 69 0.46 -2.97 -2.26
N GLN A 70 -0.60 -3.70 -1.91
CA GLN A 70 -1.80 -3.79 -2.73
C GLN A 70 -2.93 -3.05 -2.03
N LEU A 71 -3.59 -2.17 -2.76
CA LEU A 71 -4.72 -1.41 -2.24
C LEU A 71 -5.95 -1.68 -3.08
N THR A 72 -7.06 -1.96 -2.40
CA THR A 72 -8.37 -1.94 -3.04
C THR A 72 -8.97 -0.57 -2.79
N VAL A 73 -9.37 0.12 -3.85
CA VAL A 73 -9.88 1.49 -3.80
C VAL A 73 -11.13 1.63 -4.67
N SER A 74 -11.95 2.62 -4.37
CA SER A 74 -13.07 2.97 -5.26
C SER A 74 -12.54 3.54 -6.58
N ASN A 75 -13.26 3.30 -7.67
CA ASN A 75 -12.84 3.64 -9.04
C ASN A 75 -13.06 5.11 -9.40
N THR A 76 -12.65 6.03 -8.52
CA THR A 76 -12.95 7.46 -8.66
C THR A 76 -11.73 8.35 -8.90
N ARG A 77 -10.52 7.79 -8.95
CA ARG A 77 -9.28 8.58 -9.07
C ARG A 77 -8.76 8.62 -10.49
N SER A 78 -8.19 9.76 -10.86
CA SER A 78 -7.58 9.96 -12.17
C SER A 78 -6.19 9.30 -12.24
N VAL A 79 -5.66 9.19 -13.47
CA VAL A 79 -4.29 8.70 -13.67
C VAL A 79 -3.28 9.62 -12.97
N GLU A 80 -3.50 10.93 -13.03
CA GLU A 80 -2.63 11.92 -12.38
C GLU A 80 -2.60 11.73 -10.86
N GLN A 81 -3.77 11.50 -10.25
CA GLN A 81 -3.84 11.22 -8.81
C GLN A 81 -3.09 9.93 -8.45
N LYS A 82 -3.22 8.90 -9.28
CA LYS A 82 -2.51 7.62 -9.06
C LYS A 82 -1.00 7.82 -9.13
N LYS A 83 -0.52 8.55 -10.14
CA LYS A 83 0.91 8.87 -10.27
C LYS A 83 1.42 9.68 -9.08
N ALA A 84 0.64 10.65 -8.63
CA ALA A 84 0.97 11.45 -7.45
C ALA A 84 1.03 10.58 -6.20
N PHE A 85 0.10 9.65 -6.05
CA PHE A 85 0.09 8.71 -4.94
C PHE A 85 1.35 7.84 -4.91
N TYR A 86 1.73 7.25 -6.05
CA TYR A 86 2.93 6.41 -6.14
C TYR A 86 4.18 7.18 -5.72
N ARG A 87 4.31 8.39 -6.24
CA ARG A 87 5.46 9.25 -5.92
C ARG A 87 5.49 9.62 -4.44
N ARG A 88 4.35 10.05 -3.92
CA ARG A 88 4.26 10.46 -2.51
C ARG A 88 4.49 9.30 -1.56
N LEU A 89 3.95 8.13 -1.88
CA LEU A 89 4.15 6.93 -1.05
C LEU A 89 5.63 6.56 -0.97
N VAL A 90 6.33 6.56 -2.10
CA VAL A 90 7.77 6.28 -2.11
C VAL A 90 8.53 7.29 -1.25
N GLU A 91 8.23 8.58 -1.37
CA GLU A 91 8.86 9.62 -0.55
C GLU A 91 8.64 9.34 0.95
N GLN A 92 7.43 9.01 1.34
CA GLN A 92 7.10 8.68 2.74
C GLN A 92 7.92 7.48 3.24
N LEU A 93 7.98 6.41 2.47
CA LEU A 93 8.63 5.18 2.90
C LEU A 93 10.16 5.26 2.88
N VAL A 94 10.74 6.04 1.99
CA VAL A 94 12.19 6.31 1.99
C VAL A 94 12.57 7.08 3.24
N GLU A 95 11.77 8.06 3.63
CA GLU A 95 12.01 8.84 4.84
C GLU A 95 11.83 7.99 6.09
N LYS A 96 10.75 7.20 6.16
CA LYS A 96 10.43 6.36 7.32
C LYS A 96 9.59 5.16 6.91
N PRO A 97 10.05 3.94 7.13
CA PRO A 97 11.20 3.50 7.95
C PRO A 97 12.54 3.46 7.22
N GLY A 98 12.61 3.91 5.99
CA GLY A 98 13.83 3.85 5.20
C GLY A 98 13.83 2.71 4.19
N VAL A 99 12.71 2.48 3.50
CA VAL A 99 12.63 1.52 2.40
C VAL A 99 13.27 2.15 1.17
N ARG A 100 14.12 1.40 0.47
CA ARG A 100 14.69 1.88 -0.80
C ARG A 100 13.56 2.08 -1.81
N LEU A 101 13.66 3.13 -2.62
CA LEU A 101 12.62 3.40 -3.62
C LEU A 101 12.42 2.22 -4.59
N GLN A 102 13.49 1.49 -4.91
CA GLN A 102 13.44 0.30 -5.78
C GLN A 102 12.65 -0.86 -5.16
N ASP A 103 12.48 -0.85 -3.85
CA ASP A 103 11.83 -1.92 -3.09
C ASP A 103 10.36 -1.65 -2.79
N VAL A 104 9.78 -0.61 -3.37
CA VAL A 104 8.36 -0.29 -3.17
C VAL A 104 7.56 -0.70 -4.41
N PHE A 105 6.79 -1.78 -4.28
CA PHE A 105 5.93 -2.29 -5.34
C PHE A 105 4.49 -1.98 -4.97
N ILE A 106 3.77 -1.27 -5.85
CA ILE A 106 2.40 -0.81 -5.57
C ILE A 106 1.46 -1.32 -6.65
N ASN A 107 0.32 -1.83 -6.23
CA ASN A 107 -0.74 -2.24 -7.14
C ASN A 107 -2.08 -1.74 -6.60
N LEU A 108 -2.86 -1.10 -7.45
CA LEU A 108 -4.22 -0.66 -7.12
C LEU A 108 -5.24 -1.58 -7.78
N VAL A 109 -6.21 -2.03 -6.98
CA VAL A 109 -7.37 -2.78 -7.46
C VAL A 109 -8.58 -1.87 -7.30
N GLU A 110 -9.21 -1.51 -8.40
CA GLU A 110 -10.36 -0.61 -8.37
C GLU A 110 -11.67 -1.38 -8.31
N VAL A 111 -12.60 -0.89 -7.48
CA VAL A 111 -13.94 -1.47 -7.35
C VAL A 111 -14.99 -0.38 -7.40
N ALA A 112 -16.21 -0.75 -7.79
CA ALA A 112 -17.35 0.14 -7.74
C ALA A 112 -17.79 0.38 -6.28
N LYS A 113 -18.50 1.47 -6.04
CA LYS A 113 -18.92 1.86 -4.68
C LYS A 113 -19.79 0.81 -4.00
N GLU A 114 -20.66 0.13 -4.75
CA GLU A 114 -21.51 -0.93 -4.23
C GLU A 114 -20.75 -2.19 -3.79
N ASN A 115 -19.46 -2.26 -4.07
CA ASN A 115 -18.64 -3.41 -3.69
C ASN A 115 -18.09 -3.33 -2.25
N TRP A 116 -18.51 -2.32 -1.50
CA TRP A 116 -18.10 -2.14 -0.11
C TRP A 116 -19.22 -2.42 0.86
N SER A 117 -18.91 -3.17 1.90
CA SER A 117 -19.68 -3.21 3.13
C SER A 117 -18.72 -3.07 4.29
N PHE A 118 -18.81 -1.96 5.01
CA PHE A 118 -17.86 -1.62 6.09
C PHE A 118 -18.27 -2.15 7.46
N GLY A 119 -19.34 -2.90 7.50
CA GLY A 119 -19.87 -3.46 8.74
C GLY A 119 -21.39 -3.42 8.74
N ASN A 120 -21.99 -4.10 9.69
CA ASN A 120 -23.45 -4.19 9.87
C ASN A 120 -24.19 -4.83 8.69
N GLY A 121 -23.47 -5.38 7.71
CA GLY A 121 -24.10 -5.99 6.53
C GLY A 121 -24.75 -4.99 5.58
N GLU A 122 -24.36 -3.72 5.65
CA GLU A 122 -24.93 -2.66 4.84
C GLU A 122 -23.95 -2.24 3.74
N ALA A 123 -24.50 -1.78 2.62
CA ALA A 123 -23.73 -1.20 1.51
C ALA A 123 -23.73 0.33 1.67
N GLN A 124 -22.86 0.85 2.50
CA GLN A 124 -22.90 2.25 2.91
C GLN A 124 -22.65 3.24 1.76
N TYR A 125 -21.98 2.78 0.70
CA TYR A 125 -21.64 3.63 -0.46
C TYR A 125 -22.55 3.39 -1.67
N ALA A 126 -23.48 2.45 -1.58
CA ALA A 126 -24.39 2.18 -2.69
C ALA A 126 -25.52 3.20 -2.79
#